data_21aae0c712ab8e5ef24f90bf080a42f3
#
_entry.id   21aae0c712ab8e5ef24f90bf080a42f3
#
_cell.length_a   1.000
_cell.length_b   1.000
_cell.length_c   1.000
_cell.angle_alpha   90.00
_cell.angle_beta   90.00
_cell.angle_gamma   90.00
#
_symmetry.space_group_name_H-M   'P 1'
#
loop_
_entity.id
_entity.type
_entity.pdbx_description
1 polymer ?
#
loop_
_entity_poly.entity_id
_entity_poly.type
_entity_poly.pdbx_seq_one_letter_code
_entity_poly.pdbx_strand_id
1 'polypeptide(L)'
;MSSEFSLPHRGVVPELSLSAEMPQDAEALVVPVFQGEDGLDLPESEFFDGVTVRAALDMLGATGAAEEVTKVPASTGPIVAVGVGKRDDMDAEKLRRAAGVAARSLTGLKVVATTLGELGLAAAVEGIALGAYTYRGLKTADVPEDQQPVQKVVFLGKDQALFDAAVITAEAVAFARDLVNAPSSHLFPESYAAIATSAAEDNDLTVEV
;
A
#
# COMPACT_ATOMS: atom_id res chain seq x y z
N MET A 1 22.55 21.68 15.13
CA MET A 1 23.75 20.83 14.92
C MET A 1 23.27 19.64 14.11
N SER A 2 23.75 19.48 12.88
CA SER A 2 23.40 18.31 12.04
C SER A 2 23.87 17.05 12.77
N SER A 3 22.99 16.09 13.02
CA SER A 3 23.39 14.86 13.69
C SER A 3 24.43 14.14 12.83
N GLU A 4 25.55 13.78 13.43
CA GLU A 4 26.67 13.08 12.76
C GLU A 4 26.23 11.67 12.31
N PHE A 5 25.08 11.20 12.80
CA PHE A 5 24.51 9.89 12.53
C PHE A 5 23.21 10.00 11.72
N SER A 6 23.16 9.25 10.64
CA SER A 6 21.96 9.07 9.82
C SER A 6 21.84 7.61 9.37
N LEU A 7 20.63 7.15 9.08
CA LEU A 7 20.45 5.85 8.46
C LEU A 7 21.04 5.87 7.03
N PRO A 8 22.00 4.99 6.71
CA PRO A 8 22.68 5.00 5.40
C PRO A 8 21.71 4.63 4.26
N HIS A 9 20.68 3.86 4.59
CA HIS A 9 19.65 3.42 3.65
C HIS A 9 18.31 3.42 4.34
N ARG A 10 17.29 3.86 3.61
CA ARG A 10 15.89 3.80 4.04
C ARG A 10 15.10 2.87 3.12
N GLY A 11 14.06 2.30 3.65
CA GLY A 11 13.09 1.57 2.85
C GLY A 11 12.36 2.50 1.89
N VAL A 12 11.90 1.95 0.79
CA VAL A 12 11.10 2.65 -0.21
C VAL A 12 9.64 2.25 0.00
N VAL A 13 8.77 3.24 0.10
CA VAL A 13 7.31 3.12 0.00
C VAL A 13 6.87 3.83 -1.28
N PRO A 14 5.73 3.44 -1.90
CA PRO A 14 5.22 4.17 -3.06
C PRO A 14 4.82 5.60 -2.69
N GLU A 15 4.85 6.50 -3.67
CA GLU A 15 4.16 7.78 -3.54
C GLU A 15 2.66 7.53 -3.40
N LEU A 16 2.03 8.12 -2.38
CA LEU A 16 0.60 7.98 -2.12
C LEU A 16 -0.10 9.30 -2.41
N SER A 17 -1.24 9.25 -3.06
CA SER A 17 -2.06 10.44 -3.31
C SER A 17 -3.55 10.10 -3.27
N LEU A 18 -4.39 11.10 -3.01
CA LEU A 18 -5.84 11.01 -3.03
C LEU A 18 -6.36 11.81 -4.23
N SER A 19 -7.33 11.27 -4.95
CA SER A 19 -7.99 11.94 -6.07
C SER A 19 -9.45 11.53 -6.14
N ALA A 20 -10.32 12.48 -6.53
CA ALA A 20 -11.70 12.15 -6.84
C ALA A 20 -11.87 11.54 -8.26
N GLU A 21 -10.85 11.64 -9.11
CA GLU A 21 -10.89 11.22 -10.50
C GLU A 21 -9.81 10.18 -10.79
N MET A 22 -10.11 9.27 -11.71
CA MET A 22 -9.16 8.28 -12.21
C MET A 22 -7.99 8.97 -12.91
N PRO A 23 -6.73 8.73 -12.51
CA PRO A 23 -5.57 9.27 -13.22
C PRO A 23 -5.49 8.69 -14.64
N GLN A 24 -5.16 9.56 -15.61
CA GLN A 24 -5.09 9.17 -17.03
C GLN A 24 -3.92 8.23 -17.34
N ASP A 25 -2.89 8.26 -16.51
CA ASP A 25 -1.67 7.46 -16.61
C ASP A 25 -1.71 6.19 -15.74
N ALA A 26 -2.87 5.87 -15.15
CA ALA A 26 -3.01 4.65 -14.36
C ALA A 26 -2.83 3.40 -15.23
N GLU A 27 -1.87 2.57 -14.88
CA GLU A 27 -1.56 1.32 -15.57
C GLU A 27 -2.43 0.15 -15.08
N ALA A 28 -3.07 0.28 -13.91
CA ALA A 28 -4.02 -0.69 -13.37
C ALA A 28 -4.96 -0.05 -12.35
N LEU A 29 -6.12 -0.69 -12.12
CA LEU A 29 -7.06 -0.38 -11.06
C LEU A 29 -7.15 -1.55 -10.08
N VAL A 30 -6.88 -1.29 -8.79
CA VAL A 30 -7.09 -2.28 -7.72
C VAL A 30 -8.50 -2.13 -7.16
N VAL A 31 -9.25 -3.23 -7.12
CA VAL A 31 -10.64 -3.25 -6.64
C VAL A 31 -10.86 -4.34 -5.60
N PRO A 32 -11.68 -4.12 -4.57
CA PRO A 32 -12.06 -5.17 -3.63
C PRO A 32 -13.11 -6.10 -4.23
N VAL A 33 -13.03 -7.38 -3.84
CA VAL A 33 -14.03 -8.39 -4.18
C VAL A 33 -14.39 -9.17 -2.93
N PHE A 34 -15.68 -9.27 -2.64
CA PHE A 34 -16.18 -10.06 -1.52
C PHE A 34 -16.55 -11.47 -1.96
N GLN A 35 -16.42 -12.39 -1.01
CA GLN A 35 -16.98 -13.73 -1.10
C GLN A 35 -18.47 -13.67 -0.70
N GLY A 36 -19.37 -13.65 -1.68
CA GLY A 36 -20.82 -13.70 -1.45
C GLY A 36 -21.35 -15.13 -1.34
N GLU A 37 -22.62 -15.27 -0.95
CA GLU A 37 -23.28 -16.57 -0.83
C GLU A 37 -23.48 -17.25 -2.20
N ASP A 38 -23.87 -16.44 -3.21
CA ASP A 38 -24.17 -16.90 -4.57
C ASP A 38 -23.05 -16.56 -5.58
N GLY A 39 -21.81 -16.46 -5.12
CA GLY A 39 -20.65 -16.11 -5.94
C GLY A 39 -19.99 -14.82 -5.52
N LEU A 40 -19.26 -14.19 -6.45
CA LEU A 40 -18.54 -12.96 -6.17
C LEU A 40 -19.49 -11.77 -5.93
N ASP A 41 -19.19 -10.92 -4.95
CA ASP A 41 -19.87 -9.67 -4.70
C ASP A 41 -18.87 -8.51 -4.84
N LEU A 42 -19.13 -7.60 -5.80
CA LEU A 42 -18.32 -6.42 -6.08
C LEU A 42 -19.08 -5.16 -5.64
N PRO A 43 -18.42 -4.20 -4.98
CA PRO A 43 -19.02 -2.89 -4.73
C PRO A 43 -19.42 -2.20 -6.03
N GLU A 44 -20.51 -1.43 -6.00
CA GLU A 44 -20.82 -0.51 -7.10
C GLU A 44 -19.73 0.56 -7.21
N SER A 45 -19.32 0.89 -8.43
CA SER A 45 -18.29 1.88 -8.68
C SER A 45 -18.49 2.55 -10.01
N GLU A 46 -18.16 3.83 -10.11
CA GLU A 46 -18.15 4.59 -11.37
C GLU A 46 -16.85 4.34 -12.18
N PHE A 47 -15.86 3.70 -11.59
CA PHE A 47 -14.53 3.53 -12.18
C PHE A 47 -14.38 2.23 -12.99
N PHE A 48 -15.31 1.29 -12.85
CA PHE A 48 -15.29 0.02 -13.62
C PHE A 48 -16.70 -0.55 -13.78
N ASP A 49 -16.89 -1.34 -14.84
CA ASP A 49 -18.13 -2.11 -15.03
C ASP A 49 -18.09 -3.41 -14.20
N GLY A 50 -18.78 -3.39 -13.06
CA GLY A 50 -18.83 -4.52 -12.13
C GLY A 50 -19.37 -5.81 -12.75
N VAL A 51 -20.29 -5.74 -13.74
CA VAL A 51 -20.84 -6.92 -14.42
C VAL A 51 -19.78 -7.61 -15.27
N THR A 52 -19.07 -6.82 -16.09
CA THR A 52 -17.98 -7.35 -16.94
C THR A 52 -16.82 -7.88 -16.10
N VAL A 53 -16.42 -7.14 -15.05
CA VAL A 53 -15.34 -7.57 -14.16
C VAL A 53 -15.71 -8.87 -13.42
N ARG A 54 -16.93 -8.97 -12.89
CA ARG A 54 -17.42 -10.19 -12.24
C ARG A 54 -17.38 -11.39 -13.17
N ALA A 55 -17.90 -11.25 -14.40
CA ALA A 55 -17.89 -12.34 -15.36
C ALA A 55 -16.47 -12.82 -15.70
N ALA A 56 -15.51 -11.88 -15.82
CA ALA A 56 -14.11 -12.23 -16.06
C ALA A 56 -13.46 -12.94 -14.85
N LEU A 57 -13.77 -12.51 -13.64
CA LEU A 57 -13.30 -13.14 -12.41
C LEU A 57 -13.87 -14.56 -12.23
N ASP A 58 -15.17 -14.73 -12.49
CA ASP A 58 -15.84 -16.06 -12.46
C ASP A 58 -15.19 -17.03 -13.45
N MET A 59 -14.87 -16.57 -14.67
CA MET A 59 -14.17 -17.39 -15.68
C MET A 59 -12.77 -17.82 -15.22
N LEU A 60 -12.11 -17.05 -14.38
CA LEU A 60 -10.78 -17.35 -13.82
C LEU A 60 -10.86 -18.14 -12.51
N GLY A 61 -12.06 -18.43 -12.03
CA GLY A 61 -12.28 -19.20 -10.80
C GLY A 61 -11.95 -18.41 -9.53
N ALA A 62 -12.01 -17.07 -9.58
CA ALA A 62 -11.85 -16.25 -8.39
C ALA A 62 -12.99 -16.52 -7.41
N THR A 63 -12.68 -16.50 -6.11
CA THR A 63 -13.62 -16.82 -5.04
C THR A 63 -13.95 -15.65 -4.13
N GLY A 64 -13.17 -14.57 -4.19
CA GLY A 64 -13.27 -13.43 -3.28
C GLY A 64 -12.76 -13.74 -1.87
N ALA A 65 -12.09 -14.88 -1.67
CA ALA A 65 -11.49 -15.23 -0.40
C ALA A 65 -10.47 -14.18 0.05
N ALA A 66 -10.34 -14.01 1.35
CA ALA A 66 -9.43 -13.01 1.89
C ALA A 66 -8.00 -13.20 1.34
N GLU A 67 -7.39 -12.09 0.90
CA GLU A 67 -6.03 -12.03 0.36
C GLU A 67 -5.84 -12.73 -1.02
N GLU A 68 -6.90 -13.22 -1.66
CA GLU A 68 -6.84 -13.73 -3.04
C GLU A 68 -6.62 -12.56 -4.01
N VAL A 69 -5.69 -12.71 -4.97
CA VAL A 69 -5.45 -11.69 -6.00
C VAL A 69 -5.65 -12.30 -7.37
N THR A 70 -6.54 -11.71 -8.15
CA THR A 70 -6.82 -12.12 -9.54
C THR A 70 -6.68 -10.91 -10.46
N LYS A 71 -5.90 -11.05 -11.53
CA LYS A 71 -5.70 -10.00 -12.53
C LYS A 71 -6.54 -10.29 -13.76
N VAL A 72 -7.37 -9.34 -14.16
CA VAL A 72 -8.22 -9.46 -15.35
C VAL A 72 -7.95 -8.30 -16.31
N PRO A 73 -7.90 -8.56 -17.63
CA PRO A 73 -7.87 -7.50 -18.61
C PRO A 73 -9.23 -6.78 -18.67
N ALA A 74 -9.21 -5.46 -18.77
CA ALA A 74 -10.40 -4.65 -19.00
C ALA A 74 -10.11 -3.58 -20.05
N SER A 75 -11.16 -2.96 -20.60
CA SER A 75 -11.04 -1.94 -21.65
C SER A 75 -10.33 -0.67 -21.18
N THR A 76 -10.39 -0.39 -19.88
CA THR A 76 -9.76 0.77 -19.22
C THR A 76 -8.37 0.49 -18.66
N GLY A 77 -7.80 -0.68 -18.96
CA GLY A 77 -6.55 -1.17 -18.39
C GLY A 77 -6.77 -2.36 -17.43
N PRO A 78 -5.72 -3.08 -17.04
CA PRO A 78 -5.81 -4.24 -16.15
C PRO A 78 -6.49 -3.90 -14.82
N ILE A 79 -7.40 -4.79 -14.39
CA ILE A 79 -7.98 -4.72 -13.04
C ILE A 79 -7.30 -5.79 -12.17
N VAL A 80 -6.87 -5.37 -11.01
CA VAL A 80 -6.32 -6.23 -9.96
C VAL A 80 -7.39 -6.36 -8.88
N ALA A 81 -8.14 -7.46 -8.95
CA ALA A 81 -9.15 -7.77 -7.95
C ALA A 81 -8.48 -8.41 -6.73
N VAL A 82 -8.77 -7.88 -5.54
CA VAL A 82 -8.29 -8.44 -4.28
C VAL A 82 -9.46 -8.89 -3.41
N GLY A 83 -9.43 -10.16 -3.02
CA GLY A 83 -10.41 -10.76 -2.12
C GLY A 83 -10.29 -10.18 -0.71
N VAL A 84 -11.41 -9.73 -0.16
CA VAL A 84 -11.52 -9.21 1.21
C VAL A 84 -12.32 -10.15 2.12
N GLY A 85 -12.72 -11.33 1.61
CA GLY A 85 -13.51 -12.31 2.33
C GLY A 85 -15.00 -11.94 2.37
N LYS A 86 -15.72 -12.46 3.36
CA LYS A 86 -17.16 -12.16 3.52
C LYS A 86 -17.38 -10.74 4.01
N ARG A 87 -18.42 -10.09 3.51
CA ARG A 87 -18.76 -8.70 3.85
C ARG A 87 -19.02 -8.52 5.36
N ASP A 88 -19.73 -9.44 5.98
CA ASP A 88 -20.09 -9.37 7.41
C ASP A 88 -18.88 -9.60 8.34
N ASP A 89 -17.85 -10.24 7.84
CA ASP A 89 -16.62 -10.54 8.59
C ASP A 89 -15.51 -9.49 8.35
N MET A 90 -15.73 -8.52 7.45
CA MET A 90 -14.72 -7.55 7.07
C MET A 90 -14.47 -6.55 8.19
N ASP A 91 -13.18 -6.35 8.51
CA ASP A 91 -12.70 -5.36 9.46
C ASP A 91 -11.47 -4.62 8.91
N ALA A 92 -10.99 -3.61 9.64
CA ALA A 92 -9.85 -2.80 9.23
C ALA A 92 -8.57 -3.64 9.05
N GLU A 93 -8.36 -4.68 9.87
CA GLU A 93 -7.17 -5.52 9.75
C GLU A 93 -7.22 -6.42 8.51
N LYS A 94 -8.36 -7.02 8.21
CA LYS A 94 -8.54 -7.81 6.98
C LYS A 94 -8.36 -6.95 5.73
N LEU A 95 -8.89 -5.72 5.74
CA LEU A 95 -8.68 -4.77 4.65
C LEU A 95 -7.20 -4.38 4.52
N ARG A 96 -6.51 -4.09 5.63
CA ARG A 96 -5.08 -3.77 5.63
C ARG A 96 -4.25 -4.91 5.03
N ARG A 97 -4.55 -6.16 5.38
CA ARG A 97 -3.88 -7.35 4.85
C ARG A 97 -4.15 -7.55 3.36
N ALA A 98 -5.40 -7.44 2.93
CA ALA A 98 -5.78 -7.52 1.52
C ALA A 98 -5.08 -6.43 0.68
N ALA A 99 -5.08 -5.18 1.16
CA ALA A 99 -4.37 -4.08 0.53
C ALA A 99 -2.85 -4.34 0.45
N GLY A 100 -2.26 -4.91 1.49
CA GLY A 100 -0.85 -5.29 1.51
C GLY A 100 -0.50 -6.40 0.51
N VAL A 101 -1.37 -7.39 0.34
CA VAL A 101 -1.19 -8.45 -0.68
C VAL A 101 -1.35 -7.86 -2.07
N ALA A 102 -2.36 -7.02 -2.30
CA ALA A 102 -2.53 -6.31 -3.56
C ALA A 102 -1.26 -5.53 -3.92
N ALA A 103 -0.72 -4.71 -3.00
CA ALA A 103 0.49 -3.92 -3.22
C ALA A 103 1.69 -4.77 -3.68
N ARG A 104 1.90 -5.93 -3.06
CA ARG A 104 2.97 -6.87 -3.47
C ARG A 104 2.78 -7.44 -4.88
N SER A 105 1.55 -7.48 -5.37
CA SER A 105 1.24 -7.99 -6.73
C SER A 105 1.43 -6.94 -7.83
N LEU A 106 1.69 -5.67 -7.47
CA LEU A 106 1.80 -4.53 -8.38
C LEU A 106 3.24 -4.24 -8.84
N THR A 107 4.16 -5.18 -8.67
CA THR A 107 5.54 -5.00 -9.12
C THR A 107 5.62 -4.67 -10.61
N GLY A 108 6.54 -3.77 -10.97
CA GLY A 108 6.76 -3.31 -12.34
C GLY A 108 5.80 -2.21 -12.81
N LEU A 109 4.76 -1.87 -12.04
CA LEU A 109 3.83 -0.81 -12.40
C LEU A 109 4.28 0.54 -11.83
N LYS A 110 4.08 1.61 -12.62
CA LYS A 110 4.46 2.97 -12.23
C LYS A 110 3.33 3.68 -11.47
N VAL A 111 2.15 3.72 -12.06
CA VAL A 111 0.99 4.39 -11.47
C VAL A 111 -0.19 3.43 -11.40
N VAL A 112 -0.77 3.30 -10.22
CA VAL A 112 -1.93 2.43 -9.98
C VAL A 112 -3.00 3.22 -9.22
N ALA A 113 -4.27 3.06 -9.64
CA ALA A 113 -5.40 3.58 -8.88
C ALA A 113 -6.03 2.49 -7.99
N THR A 114 -6.74 2.88 -6.94
CA THR A 114 -7.44 1.91 -6.08
C THR A 114 -8.75 2.46 -5.50
N THR A 115 -9.78 1.61 -5.46
CA THR A 115 -11.05 1.85 -4.75
C THR A 115 -11.09 1.21 -3.35
N LEU A 116 -10.02 0.59 -2.89
CA LEU A 116 -9.96 -0.03 -1.56
C LEU A 116 -10.26 0.96 -0.42
N GLY A 117 -9.94 2.23 -0.63
CA GLY A 117 -10.21 3.30 0.33
C GLY A 117 -11.70 3.50 0.65
N GLU A 118 -12.61 3.09 -0.24
CA GLU A 118 -14.06 3.16 -0.01
C GLU A 118 -14.53 2.21 1.11
N LEU A 119 -13.80 1.14 1.36
CA LEU A 119 -14.08 0.19 2.44
C LEU A 119 -13.48 0.62 3.78
N GLY A 120 -12.44 1.49 3.75
CA GLY A 120 -11.76 1.98 4.93
C GLY A 120 -10.41 2.61 4.56
N LEU A 121 -10.41 3.94 4.36
CA LEU A 121 -9.29 4.66 3.78
C LEU A 121 -7.99 4.47 4.56
N ALA A 122 -8.02 4.61 5.88
CA ALA A 122 -6.82 4.47 6.70
C ALA A 122 -6.19 3.06 6.59
N ALA A 123 -7.00 2.01 6.71
CA ALA A 123 -6.52 0.63 6.60
C ALA A 123 -5.97 0.31 5.19
N ALA A 124 -6.61 0.84 4.14
CA ALA A 124 -6.16 0.66 2.76
C ALA A 124 -4.83 1.38 2.51
N VAL A 125 -4.68 2.63 2.98
CA VAL A 125 -3.43 3.42 2.86
C VAL A 125 -2.28 2.73 3.58
N GLU A 126 -2.47 2.36 4.85
CA GLU A 126 -1.47 1.64 5.63
C GLU A 126 -1.09 0.30 4.98
N GLY A 127 -2.10 -0.45 4.52
CA GLY A 127 -1.90 -1.75 3.87
C GLY A 127 -1.06 -1.64 2.59
N ILE A 128 -1.40 -0.71 1.70
CA ILE A 128 -0.65 -0.46 0.47
C ILE A 128 0.78 -0.02 0.79
N ALA A 129 0.96 1.00 1.62
CA ALA A 129 2.27 1.54 1.96
C ALA A 129 3.20 0.48 2.55
N LEU A 130 2.71 -0.24 3.55
CA LEU A 130 3.50 -1.23 4.28
C LEU A 130 3.67 -2.54 3.50
N GLY A 131 2.71 -2.87 2.62
CA GLY A 131 2.79 -4.03 1.72
C GLY A 131 3.80 -3.85 0.60
N ALA A 132 3.92 -2.64 0.05
CA ALA A 132 4.89 -2.28 -0.97
C ALA A 132 6.26 -1.89 -0.42
N TYR A 133 6.37 -1.67 0.91
CA TYR A 133 7.63 -1.31 1.54
C TYR A 133 8.74 -2.32 1.21
N THR A 134 9.84 -1.82 0.67
CA THR A 134 11.01 -2.61 0.31
C THR A 134 12.27 -2.01 0.90
N TYR A 135 13.02 -2.78 1.68
CA TYR A 135 14.30 -2.38 2.23
C TYR A 135 15.44 -3.15 1.54
N ARG A 136 16.31 -2.44 0.85
CA ARG A 136 17.46 -3.03 0.12
C ARG A 136 18.71 -3.09 0.98
N GLY A 137 18.84 -2.23 1.97
CA GLY A 137 20.00 -2.14 2.83
C GLY A 137 21.28 -1.92 2.02
N LEU A 138 22.30 -2.74 2.27
CA LEU A 138 23.62 -2.65 1.62
C LEU A 138 23.70 -3.41 0.28
N LYS A 139 22.60 -3.92 -0.26
CA LYS A 139 22.59 -4.63 -1.54
C LYS A 139 22.84 -3.65 -2.69
N THR A 140 23.85 -3.92 -3.49
CA THR A 140 24.29 -3.08 -4.63
C THR A 140 23.75 -3.56 -5.98
N ALA A 141 23.25 -4.81 -6.06
CA ALA A 141 22.70 -5.34 -7.31
C ALA A 141 21.44 -4.56 -7.72
N ASP A 142 21.32 -4.21 -9.00
CA ASP A 142 20.12 -3.58 -9.54
C ASP A 142 18.92 -4.52 -9.47
N VAL A 143 17.73 -3.96 -9.24
CA VAL A 143 16.46 -4.68 -9.34
C VAL A 143 15.90 -4.43 -10.73
N PRO A 144 15.59 -5.48 -11.51
CA PRO A 144 14.93 -5.32 -12.80
C PRO A 144 13.64 -4.48 -12.68
N GLU A 145 13.32 -3.70 -13.72
CA GLU A 145 12.19 -2.76 -13.69
C GLU A 145 10.86 -3.47 -13.38
N ASP A 146 10.66 -4.66 -13.93
CA ASP A 146 9.48 -5.51 -13.73
C ASP A 146 9.35 -6.09 -12.31
N GLN A 147 10.42 -6.02 -11.50
CA GLN A 147 10.46 -6.47 -10.11
C GLN A 147 10.49 -5.32 -9.10
N GLN A 148 10.58 -4.08 -9.57
CA GLN A 148 10.51 -2.92 -8.68
C GLN A 148 9.12 -2.81 -8.06
N PRO A 149 8.99 -2.36 -6.79
CA PRO A 149 7.69 -2.09 -6.21
C PRO A 149 6.96 -1.00 -7.01
N VAL A 150 5.63 -1.00 -6.93
CA VAL A 150 4.81 0.08 -7.51
C VAL A 150 5.32 1.45 -7.04
N GLN A 151 5.40 2.41 -7.98
CA GLN A 151 6.01 3.72 -7.67
C GLN A 151 5.01 4.71 -7.08
N LYS A 152 3.76 4.69 -7.58
CA LYS A 152 2.71 5.59 -7.12
C LYS A 152 1.37 4.87 -7.03
N VAL A 153 0.64 5.14 -5.94
CA VAL A 153 -0.74 4.65 -5.77
C VAL A 153 -1.68 5.81 -5.50
N VAL A 154 -2.72 5.92 -6.32
CA VAL A 154 -3.77 6.95 -6.22
C VAL A 154 -5.01 6.32 -5.61
N PHE A 155 -5.38 6.76 -4.41
CA PHE A 155 -6.62 6.37 -3.78
C PHE A 155 -7.77 7.19 -4.34
N LEU A 156 -8.79 6.53 -4.84
CA LEU A 156 -9.99 7.19 -5.34
C LEU A 156 -10.89 7.54 -4.16
N GLY A 157 -11.05 8.83 -3.89
CA GLY A 157 -11.76 9.32 -2.70
C GLY A 157 -11.65 10.82 -2.51
N LYS A 158 -12.20 11.34 -1.39
CA LYS A 158 -12.30 12.78 -1.13
C LYS A 158 -11.91 13.23 0.29
N ASP A 159 -11.71 12.29 1.23
CA ASP A 159 -11.39 12.64 2.63
C ASP A 159 -9.88 12.85 2.79
N GLN A 160 -9.43 14.08 2.47
CA GLN A 160 -8.02 14.43 2.53
C GLN A 160 -7.46 14.34 3.97
N ALA A 161 -8.24 14.76 4.97
CA ALA A 161 -7.75 14.77 6.35
C ALA A 161 -7.48 13.35 6.88
N LEU A 162 -8.38 12.41 6.58
CA LEU A 162 -8.19 11.00 6.96
C LEU A 162 -7.04 10.37 6.16
N PHE A 163 -6.90 10.73 4.88
CA PHE A 163 -5.80 10.26 4.05
C PHE A 163 -4.44 10.72 4.60
N ASP A 164 -4.29 12.01 4.89
CA ASP A 164 -3.05 12.59 5.42
C ASP A 164 -2.65 11.95 6.76
N ALA A 165 -3.61 11.75 7.67
CA ALA A 165 -3.38 11.06 8.94
C ALA A 165 -2.91 9.60 8.74
N ALA A 166 -3.48 8.88 7.77
CA ALA A 166 -3.08 7.52 7.45
C ALA A 166 -1.68 7.44 6.83
N VAL A 167 -1.33 8.40 5.97
CA VAL A 167 0.02 8.52 5.38
C VAL A 167 1.06 8.74 6.48
N ILE A 168 0.83 9.68 7.40
CA ILE A 168 1.73 9.94 8.55
C ILE A 168 1.93 8.65 9.36
N THR A 169 0.85 7.92 9.63
CA THR A 169 0.93 6.65 10.37
C THR A 169 1.78 5.61 9.62
N ALA A 170 1.56 5.46 8.31
CA ALA A 170 2.30 4.51 7.49
C ALA A 170 3.79 4.88 7.38
N GLU A 171 4.12 6.17 7.26
CA GLU A 171 5.50 6.66 7.23
C GLU A 171 6.22 6.42 8.57
N ALA A 172 5.54 6.64 9.70
CA ALA A 172 6.09 6.34 11.02
C ALA A 172 6.41 4.85 11.20
N VAL A 173 5.53 3.96 10.73
CA VAL A 173 5.78 2.51 10.76
C VAL A 173 6.90 2.12 9.79
N ALA A 174 6.96 2.72 8.60
CA ALA A 174 8.06 2.49 7.65
C ALA A 174 9.40 2.90 8.25
N PHE A 175 9.45 4.07 8.93
CA PHE A 175 10.65 4.51 9.65
C PHE A 175 11.07 3.54 10.76
N ALA A 176 10.11 3.06 11.56
CA ALA A 176 10.40 2.04 12.57
C ALA A 176 10.96 0.75 11.96
N ARG A 177 10.44 0.33 10.78
CA ARG A 177 10.98 -0.82 10.03
C ARG A 177 12.39 -0.56 9.51
N ASP A 178 12.72 0.67 9.10
CA ASP A 178 14.07 1.05 8.70
C ASP A 178 15.05 0.84 9.85
N LEU A 179 14.68 1.26 11.08
CA LEU A 179 15.49 1.07 12.28
C LEU A 179 15.70 -0.42 12.60
N VAL A 180 14.65 -1.24 12.47
CA VAL A 180 14.75 -2.70 12.69
C VAL A 180 15.63 -3.38 11.64
N ASN A 181 15.58 -2.90 10.38
CA ASN A 181 16.32 -3.49 9.27
C ASN A 181 17.77 -2.99 9.17
N ALA A 182 18.09 -1.86 9.82
CA ALA A 182 19.43 -1.31 9.78
C ALA A 182 20.44 -2.26 10.46
N PRO A 183 21.59 -2.55 9.82
CA PRO A 183 22.59 -3.43 10.40
C PRO A 183 23.26 -2.78 11.61
N SER A 184 23.71 -3.59 12.57
CA SER A 184 24.35 -3.14 13.81
C SER A 184 25.63 -2.34 13.60
N SER A 185 26.27 -2.42 12.43
CA SER A 185 27.40 -1.58 12.04
C SER A 185 27.02 -0.11 11.85
N HIS A 186 25.73 0.19 11.64
CA HIS A 186 25.20 1.54 11.41
C HIS A 186 24.21 1.97 12.50
N LEU A 187 23.55 1.00 13.14
CA LEU A 187 22.59 1.27 14.20
C LEU A 187 23.05 0.59 15.50
N PHE A 188 23.62 1.39 16.40
CA PHE A 188 24.06 1.03 17.73
C PHE A 188 23.50 2.06 18.74
N PRO A 189 23.57 1.85 20.06
CA PRO A 189 22.84 2.67 21.03
C PRO A 189 23.01 4.19 20.86
N GLU A 190 24.22 4.66 20.62
CA GLU A 190 24.51 6.09 20.45
C GLU A 190 23.92 6.66 19.16
N SER A 191 24.07 5.96 18.03
CA SER A 191 23.48 6.38 16.75
C SER A 191 21.96 6.31 16.77
N TYR A 192 21.38 5.29 17.44
CA TYR A 192 19.93 5.21 17.65
C TYR A 192 19.40 6.42 18.42
N ALA A 193 20.04 6.77 19.55
CA ALA A 193 19.66 7.94 20.34
C ALA A 193 19.71 9.23 19.52
N ALA A 194 20.78 9.43 18.74
CA ALA A 194 20.93 10.61 17.87
C ALA A 194 19.85 10.67 16.78
N ILE A 195 19.55 9.53 16.10
CA ILE A 195 18.52 9.44 15.08
C ILE A 195 17.12 9.70 15.68
N ALA A 196 16.83 9.12 16.86
CA ALA A 196 15.56 9.32 17.56
C ALA A 196 15.38 10.80 17.98
N THR A 197 16.44 11.42 18.48
CA THR A 197 16.42 12.85 18.83
C THR A 197 16.14 13.73 17.61
N SER A 198 16.84 13.50 16.48
CA SER A 198 16.61 14.25 15.25
C SER A 198 15.17 14.08 14.74
N ALA A 199 14.66 12.84 14.73
CA ALA A 199 13.28 12.56 14.29
C ALA A 199 12.24 13.23 15.21
N ALA A 200 12.50 13.32 16.50
CA ALA A 200 11.63 14.01 17.45
C ALA A 200 11.65 15.54 17.26
N GLU A 201 12.83 16.13 17.07
CA GLU A 201 13.00 17.56 16.79
C GLU A 201 12.26 17.96 15.51
N ASP A 202 12.34 17.14 14.44
CA ASP A 202 11.65 17.35 13.17
C ASP A 202 10.11 17.31 13.31
N ASN A 203 9.59 16.77 14.42
CA ASN A 203 8.16 16.64 14.72
C ASN A 203 7.73 17.37 16.01
N ASP A 204 8.48 18.38 16.43
CA ASP A 204 8.18 19.20 17.61
C ASP A 204 8.02 18.40 18.92
N LEU A 205 8.71 17.24 19.02
CA LEU A 205 8.71 16.40 20.21
C LEU A 205 9.96 16.64 21.06
N THR A 206 9.81 16.50 22.37
CA THR A 206 10.94 16.57 23.31
C THR A 206 11.49 15.18 23.60
N VAL A 207 12.79 14.99 23.47
CA VAL A 207 13.49 13.75 23.82
C VAL A 207 14.49 13.99 24.93
N GLU A 208 14.49 13.10 25.92
CA GLU A 208 15.51 13.00 26.97
C GLU A 208 16.27 11.67 26.75
N VAL A 209 17.60 11.72 26.69
CA VAL A 209 18.49 10.58 26.46
C VAL A 209 19.31 10.30 27.72
#